data_5ef1f028b2088b929e699a8f6a815346
#
_entry.id   5ef1f028b2088b929e699a8f6a815346
#
_cell.length_a   1.000
_cell.length_b   1.000
_cell.length_c   1.000
_cell.angle_alpha   90.00
_cell.angle_beta   90.00
_cell.angle_gamma   90.00
#
_symmetry.space_group_name_H-M   'P 1'
#
loop_
_entity.id
_entity.type
_entity.pdbx_description
1 polymer ?
#
loop_
_entity_poly.entity_id
_entity_poly.type
_entity_poly.pdbx_seq_one_letter_code
_entity_poly.pdbx_strand_id
1 'polypeptide(L)'
;MKFKKIISLFLILVMSISMTGCFKSDTMEDIDIYTTVYPIEYIVDRLYGEYSNIYSIYPDGVIPSEYELTNKQIKDYSESDLFIFNGLDIEKELVTEFFSNNKDIKIIDSTASMEVNYRTEELWLNPSNLLMIAQNIKNGFDEYITNHYLKESISQNHEALKLELSNLDANVSLVASNSANKNIIVSDDLFLFLSKYGFNVISLDSDTATEKTISQAKNLIESKQSTTIFAPTNEELNDIVASIVEETKVKISYFHTLSNITSQERNNKRDYISIMKENIEILKEEVYN
;
A
#
# COMPACT_ATOMS: atom_id res chain seq x y z
N MET A 1 45.61 -58.26 8.09
CA MET A 1 44.24 -58.19 7.52
C MET A 1 43.29 -57.34 8.34
N LYS A 2 43.30 -57.36 9.66
CA LYS A 2 42.39 -56.55 10.53
C LYS A 2 42.62 -55.04 10.43
N PHE A 3 43.87 -54.58 10.29
CA PHE A 3 44.20 -53.15 10.25
C PHE A 3 43.68 -52.45 8.97
N LYS A 4 43.75 -53.12 7.82
CA LYS A 4 43.17 -52.57 6.57
C LYS A 4 41.65 -52.45 6.59
N LYS A 5 40.94 -53.36 7.32
CA LYS A 5 39.51 -53.30 7.46
C LYS A 5 39.09 -52.15 8.38
N ILE A 6 39.88 -51.82 9.41
CA ILE A 6 39.60 -50.69 10.33
C ILE A 6 39.83 -49.37 9.61
N ILE A 7 40.90 -49.23 8.80
CA ILE A 7 41.13 -48.03 7.99
C ILE A 7 40.01 -47.83 6.94
N SER A 8 39.55 -48.89 6.30
CA SER A 8 38.46 -48.85 5.34
C SER A 8 37.16 -48.44 5.99
N LEU A 9 36.88 -48.93 7.21
CA LEU A 9 35.67 -48.57 7.98
C LEU A 9 35.70 -47.10 8.44
N PHE A 10 36.90 -46.60 8.82
CA PHE A 10 37.10 -45.23 9.24
C PHE A 10 36.97 -44.26 8.05
N LEU A 11 37.44 -44.65 6.84
CA LEU A 11 37.28 -43.86 5.61
C LEU A 11 35.80 -43.75 5.19
N ILE A 12 35.03 -44.84 5.35
CA ILE A 12 33.58 -44.84 5.04
C ILE A 12 32.84 -43.98 6.04
N LEU A 13 33.21 -43.99 7.33
CA LEU A 13 32.60 -43.15 8.37
C LEU A 13 32.89 -41.67 8.15
N VAL A 14 34.11 -41.31 7.72
CA VAL A 14 34.50 -39.93 7.38
C VAL A 14 33.79 -39.44 6.11
N MET A 15 33.58 -40.29 5.11
CA MET A 15 32.79 -39.96 3.92
C MET A 15 31.33 -39.78 4.17
N SER A 16 30.75 -40.47 5.17
CA SER A 16 29.31 -40.28 5.51
C SER A 16 29.06 -39.00 6.30
N ILE A 17 30.07 -38.44 6.99
CA ILE A 17 29.93 -37.15 7.72
C ILE A 17 30.07 -35.95 6.78
N SER A 18 30.73 -36.09 5.64
CA SER A 18 30.87 -35.02 4.65
C SER A 18 29.68 -34.85 3.72
N MET A 19 28.63 -35.66 3.82
CA MET A 19 27.40 -35.51 3.05
C MET A 19 26.27 -34.77 3.79
N THR A 20 26.48 -34.30 5.03
CA THR A 20 25.63 -33.28 5.61
C THR A 20 26.07 -31.90 5.14
N GLY A 21 26.22 -31.73 3.84
CA GLY A 21 26.09 -30.42 3.25
C GLY A 21 24.67 -29.96 3.57
N CYS A 22 24.52 -28.94 4.38
CA CYS A 22 23.30 -28.18 4.46
C CYS A 22 22.92 -27.81 3.02
N PHE A 23 22.02 -28.58 2.42
CA PHE A 23 21.12 -28.01 1.46
C PHE A 23 20.31 -26.99 2.27
N LYS A 24 20.79 -25.77 2.36
CA LYS A 24 19.95 -24.63 2.66
C LYS A 24 19.02 -24.56 1.46
N SER A 25 17.96 -25.37 1.46
CA SER A 25 16.85 -25.10 0.59
C SER A 25 16.39 -23.72 1.02
N ASP A 26 16.52 -22.75 0.13
CA ASP A 26 15.93 -21.43 0.33
C ASP A 26 14.42 -21.68 0.32
N THR A 27 13.85 -21.98 1.49
CA THR A 27 12.43 -22.32 1.63
C THR A 27 11.57 -21.08 1.53
N MET A 28 12.17 -19.90 1.59
CA MET A 28 11.48 -18.63 1.74
C MET A 28 10.52 -18.59 2.95
N GLU A 29 10.74 -19.47 3.94
CA GLU A 29 10.05 -19.48 5.24
C GLU A 29 10.90 -18.72 6.26
N ASP A 30 10.25 -18.03 7.20
CA ASP A 30 10.86 -17.22 8.26
C ASP A 30 11.80 -16.12 7.70
N ILE A 31 11.49 -15.60 6.51
CA ILE A 31 12.26 -14.51 5.89
C ILE A 31 11.85 -13.15 6.43
N ASP A 32 12.80 -12.22 6.40
CA ASP A 32 12.55 -10.82 6.71
C ASP A 32 12.20 -10.04 5.44
N ILE A 33 11.01 -9.42 5.43
CA ILE A 33 10.50 -8.63 4.31
C ILE A 33 10.37 -7.18 4.76
N TYR A 34 11.04 -6.27 4.06
CA TYR A 34 10.77 -4.83 4.20
C TYR A 34 9.84 -4.35 3.11
N THR A 35 8.89 -3.53 3.51
CA THR A 35 7.90 -2.89 2.61
C THR A 35 7.99 -1.38 2.74
N THR A 36 7.40 -0.65 1.79
CA THR A 36 7.32 0.82 1.84
C THR A 36 6.01 1.26 2.51
N VAL A 37 5.09 1.84 1.77
CA VAL A 37 3.83 2.38 2.31
C VAL A 37 2.92 1.29 2.89
N TYR A 38 2.07 1.68 3.85
CA TYR A 38 1.21 0.76 4.59
C TYR A 38 0.34 -0.18 3.72
N PRO A 39 -0.25 0.23 2.58
CA PRO A 39 -1.04 -0.69 1.76
C PRO A 39 -0.24 -1.86 1.21
N ILE A 40 1.06 -1.66 0.92
CA ILE A 40 1.96 -2.74 0.49
C ILE A 40 2.23 -3.68 1.67
N GLU A 41 2.57 -3.14 2.84
CA GLU A 41 2.71 -3.91 4.08
C GLU A 41 1.47 -4.77 4.33
N TYR A 42 0.27 -4.15 4.26
CA TYR A 42 -0.99 -4.84 4.46
C TYR A 42 -1.20 -6.01 3.50
N ILE A 43 -0.92 -5.81 2.20
CA ILE A 43 -1.04 -6.89 1.21
C ILE A 43 -0.06 -8.02 1.50
N VAL A 44 1.19 -7.68 1.80
CA VAL A 44 2.24 -8.68 2.10
C VAL A 44 1.86 -9.50 3.33
N ASP A 45 1.38 -8.84 4.39
CA ASP A 45 0.89 -9.51 5.59
C ASP A 45 -0.28 -10.46 5.29
N ARG A 46 -1.25 -10.00 4.50
CA ARG A 46 -2.40 -10.81 4.09
C ARG A 46 -2.02 -12.00 3.21
N LEU A 47 -1.01 -11.87 2.37
CA LEU A 47 -0.59 -12.94 1.46
C LEU A 47 0.38 -13.92 2.12
N TYR A 48 1.31 -13.44 2.96
CA TYR A 48 2.47 -14.20 3.38
C TYR A 48 2.88 -14.01 4.86
N GLY A 49 2.13 -13.23 5.64
CA GLY A 49 2.45 -12.91 7.05
C GLY A 49 2.59 -14.11 7.98
N GLU A 50 1.93 -15.23 7.66
CA GLU A 50 2.05 -16.48 8.42
C GLU A 50 3.44 -17.13 8.29
N TYR A 51 4.21 -16.80 7.23
CA TYR A 51 5.47 -17.45 6.87
C TYR A 51 6.67 -16.49 6.83
N SER A 52 6.49 -15.25 7.27
CA SER A 52 7.52 -14.21 7.19
C SER A 52 7.39 -13.18 8.31
N ASN A 53 8.48 -12.45 8.55
CA ASN A 53 8.48 -11.26 9.39
C ASN A 53 8.38 -10.03 8.48
N ILE A 54 7.36 -9.20 8.68
CA ILE A 54 7.09 -8.06 7.80
C ILE A 54 7.36 -6.77 8.57
N TYR A 55 8.12 -5.88 7.94
CA TYR A 55 8.52 -4.59 8.48
C TYR A 55 8.25 -3.49 7.45
N SER A 56 7.89 -2.30 7.92
CA SER A 56 7.89 -1.10 7.10
C SER A 56 9.21 -0.35 7.21
N ILE A 57 9.67 0.25 6.12
CA ILE A 57 10.79 1.20 6.17
C ILE A 57 10.38 2.52 6.84
N TYR A 58 9.07 2.81 6.87
CA TYR A 58 8.51 4.00 7.50
C TYR A 58 8.00 3.68 8.91
N PRO A 59 8.43 4.42 9.95
CA PRO A 59 7.81 4.33 11.27
C PRO A 59 6.31 4.64 11.24
N ASP A 60 5.56 4.05 12.15
CA ASP A 60 4.12 4.33 12.28
C ASP A 60 3.85 5.83 12.44
N GLY A 61 2.88 6.34 11.69
CA GLY A 61 2.37 7.69 11.81
C GLY A 61 3.21 8.79 11.15
N VAL A 62 4.34 8.46 10.51
CA VAL A 62 5.07 9.44 9.70
C VAL A 62 4.39 9.63 8.33
N ILE A 63 4.60 10.76 7.72
CA ILE A 63 4.21 11.02 6.33
C ILE A 63 5.35 10.51 5.44
N PRO A 64 5.14 9.48 4.59
CA PRO A 64 6.21 8.88 3.80
C PRO A 64 7.00 9.87 2.94
N SER A 65 6.32 10.82 2.31
CA SER A 65 6.93 11.85 1.45
C SER A 65 7.81 12.86 2.20
N GLU A 66 7.70 12.93 3.54
CA GLU A 66 8.49 13.84 4.39
C GLU A 66 9.56 13.09 5.19
N TYR A 67 9.62 11.76 5.09
CA TYR A 67 10.53 10.94 5.88
C TYR A 67 11.74 10.50 5.07
N GLU A 68 12.92 10.92 5.48
CA GLU A 68 14.18 10.50 4.88
C GLU A 68 14.86 9.41 5.72
N LEU A 69 15.20 8.30 5.05
CA LEU A 69 15.97 7.22 5.67
C LEU A 69 17.42 7.67 5.91
N THR A 70 17.94 7.38 7.08
CA THR A 70 19.37 7.53 7.34
C THR A 70 20.19 6.45 6.64
N ASN A 71 21.46 6.73 6.32
CA ASN A 71 22.39 5.73 5.74
C ASN A 71 22.48 4.46 6.58
N LYS A 72 22.31 4.55 7.89
CA LYS A 72 22.28 3.38 8.79
C LYS A 72 21.03 2.55 8.56
N GLN A 73 19.86 3.16 8.49
CA GLN A 73 18.59 2.46 8.20
C GLN A 73 18.62 1.79 6.83
N ILE A 74 19.10 2.50 5.80
CA ILE A 74 19.25 1.93 4.45
C ILE A 74 20.11 0.68 4.48
N LYS A 75 21.25 0.74 5.21
CA LYS A 75 22.11 -0.42 5.36
C LYS A 75 21.44 -1.57 6.13
N ASP A 76 20.86 -1.24 7.30
CA ASP A 76 20.22 -2.24 8.17
C ASP A 76 19.05 -2.92 7.43
N TYR A 77 18.22 -2.17 6.71
CA TYR A 77 17.07 -2.69 5.97
C TYR A 77 17.47 -3.49 4.72
N SER A 78 18.60 -3.15 4.10
CA SER A 78 19.11 -3.90 2.96
C SER A 78 19.64 -5.31 3.32
N GLU A 79 19.81 -5.61 4.61
CA GLU A 79 20.19 -6.96 5.08
C GLU A 79 19.02 -7.95 5.04
N SER A 80 17.78 -7.49 4.73
CA SER A 80 16.60 -8.32 4.57
C SER A 80 16.68 -9.28 3.39
N ASP A 81 15.82 -10.31 3.40
CA ASP A 81 15.73 -11.29 2.31
C ASP A 81 14.98 -10.74 1.10
N LEU A 82 13.99 -9.86 1.35
CA LEU A 82 13.11 -9.33 0.32
C LEU A 82 12.71 -7.88 0.61
N PHE A 83 12.73 -7.06 -0.43
CA PHE A 83 12.23 -5.69 -0.42
C PHE A 83 11.07 -5.53 -1.42
N ILE A 84 9.92 -5.05 -0.95
CA ILE A 84 8.72 -4.82 -1.77
C ILE A 84 8.37 -3.34 -1.71
N PHE A 85 8.37 -2.67 -2.84
CA PHE A 85 8.32 -1.22 -2.92
C PHE A 85 7.31 -0.70 -3.95
N ASN A 86 7.00 0.60 -3.85
CA ASN A 86 6.25 1.34 -4.85
C ASN A 86 7.21 1.91 -5.91
N GLY A 87 7.24 1.32 -7.10
CA GLY A 87 8.13 1.71 -8.19
C GLY A 87 7.75 3.02 -8.90
N LEU A 88 6.64 3.66 -8.52
CA LEU A 88 6.14 4.90 -9.10
C LEU A 88 6.37 6.13 -8.20
N ASP A 89 7.16 5.97 -7.13
CA ASP A 89 7.48 7.05 -6.21
C ASP A 89 8.98 7.03 -5.87
N ILE A 90 9.38 7.88 -4.90
CA ILE A 90 10.77 8.06 -4.45
C ILE A 90 11.44 6.77 -3.98
N GLU A 91 10.68 5.81 -3.50
CA GLU A 91 11.18 4.51 -3.04
C GLU A 91 11.92 3.72 -4.12
N LYS A 92 11.71 4.03 -5.39
CA LYS A 92 12.47 3.46 -6.50
C LYS A 92 13.97 3.76 -6.39
N GLU A 93 14.34 4.89 -5.81
CA GLU A 93 15.75 5.26 -5.63
C GLU A 93 16.44 4.35 -4.61
N LEU A 94 15.71 3.91 -3.57
CA LEU A 94 16.22 3.00 -2.54
C LEU A 94 16.66 1.64 -3.09
N VAL A 95 16.06 1.18 -4.18
CA VAL A 95 16.40 -0.11 -4.81
C VAL A 95 17.89 -0.20 -5.16
N THR A 96 18.43 0.88 -5.74
CA THR A 96 19.84 0.95 -6.11
C THR A 96 20.76 0.88 -4.89
N GLU A 97 20.36 1.55 -3.80
CA GLU A 97 21.12 1.59 -2.55
C GLU A 97 21.04 0.23 -1.83
N PHE A 98 19.87 -0.36 -1.72
CA PHE A 98 19.68 -1.69 -1.12
C PHE A 98 20.47 -2.74 -1.88
N PHE A 99 20.38 -2.78 -3.20
CA PHE A 99 21.13 -3.70 -4.04
C PHE A 99 22.64 -3.45 -4.02
N SER A 100 23.08 -2.22 -3.74
CA SER A 100 24.49 -1.90 -3.56
C SER A 100 25.07 -2.47 -2.27
N ASN A 101 24.27 -2.50 -1.21
CA ASN A 101 24.65 -3.04 0.09
C ASN A 101 24.52 -4.58 0.14
N ASN A 102 23.48 -5.14 -0.46
CA ASN A 102 23.19 -6.58 -0.47
C ASN A 102 22.84 -7.02 -1.91
N LYS A 103 23.71 -7.82 -2.55
CA LYS A 103 23.50 -8.33 -3.91
C LYS A 103 22.51 -9.50 -3.98
N ASP A 104 22.22 -10.11 -2.85
CA ASP A 104 21.36 -11.30 -2.76
C ASP A 104 19.92 -10.93 -2.38
N ILE A 105 19.65 -9.65 -2.03
CA ILE A 105 18.31 -9.17 -1.72
C ILE A 105 17.38 -9.38 -2.92
N LYS A 106 16.23 -9.96 -2.66
CA LYS A 106 15.15 -10.07 -3.66
C LYS A 106 14.34 -8.78 -3.67
N ILE A 107 13.84 -8.39 -4.84
CA ILE A 107 13.14 -7.11 -5.02
C ILE A 107 11.87 -7.33 -5.82
N ILE A 108 10.75 -6.80 -5.32
CA ILE A 108 9.46 -6.79 -6.02
C ILE A 108 8.99 -5.35 -6.17
N ASP A 109 8.82 -4.91 -7.42
CA ASP A 109 8.08 -3.68 -7.73
C ASP A 109 6.58 -3.99 -7.73
N SER A 110 5.89 -3.54 -6.69
CA SER A 110 4.46 -3.78 -6.51
C SER A 110 3.58 -3.01 -7.50
N THR A 111 4.11 -1.99 -8.15
CA THR A 111 3.40 -1.13 -9.10
C THR A 111 3.84 -1.33 -10.54
N ALA A 112 4.53 -2.43 -10.83
CA ALA A 112 4.99 -2.77 -12.17
C ALA A 112 3.83 -2.70 -13.19
N SER A 113 4.06 -1.99 -14.30
CA SER A 113 3.08 -1.75 -15.38
C SER A 113 1.83 -0.95 -14.97
N MET A 114 1.90 -0.22 -13.86
CA MET A 114 0.87 0.74 -13.46
C MET A 114 1.30 2.17 -13.81
N GLU A 115 0.35 3.09 -13.80
CA GLU A 115 0.56 4.52 -14.02
C GLU A 115 -0.14 5.31 -12.92
N VAL A 116 0.44 6.46 -12.55
CA VAL A 116 -0.16 7.46 -11.65
C VAL A 116 -0.66 8.60 -12.52
N ASN A 117 -1.94 8.98 -12.38
CA ASN A 117 -2.52 10.09 -13.13
C ASN A 117 -2.52 11.39 -12.32
N TYR A 118 -2.60 11.29 -11.01
CA TYR A 118 -2.71 12.43 -10.09
C TYR A 118 -1.67 12.34 -8.99
N ARG A 119 -2.01 11.74 -7.86
CA ARG A 119 -1.09 11.48 -6.75
C ARG A 119 -0.91 9.98 -6.52
N THR A 120 0.20 9.60 -5.91
CA THR A 120 0.56 8.18 -5.70
C THR A 120 -0.48 7.45 -4.86
N GLU A 121 -1.19 8.16 -3.98
CA GLU A 121 -2.25 7.61 -3.13
C GLU A 121 -3.42 7.02 -3.92
N GLU A 122 -3.65 7.45 -5.18
CA GLU A 122 -4.68 6.84 -6.05
C GLU A 122 -4.45 5.35 -6.30
N LEU A 123 -3.19 4.89 -6.16
CA LEU A 123 -2.81 3.49 -6.36
C LEU A 123 -3.45 2.57 -5.32
N TRP A 124 -3.73 3.07 -4.14
CA TRP A 124 -4.32 2.27 -3.06
C TRP A 124 -5.66 2.79 -2.55
N LEU A 125 -5.99 4.06 -2.73
CA LEU A 125 -7.33 4.57 -2.44
C LEU A 125 -8.38 4.07 -3.45
N ASN A 126 -7.94 3.71 -4.65
CA ASN A 126 -8.78 3.03 -5.63
C ASN A 126 -8.66 1.50 -5.46
N PRO A 127 -9.71 0.80 -4.96
CA PRO A 127 -9.61 -0.63 -4.65
C PRO A 127 -9.23 -1.50 -5.84
N SER A 128 -9.59 -1.13 -7.07
CA SER A 128 -9.18 -1.90 -8.25
C SER A 128 -7.70 -1.71 -8.59
N ASN A 129 -7.09 -0.56 -8.29
CA ASN A 129 -5.64 -0.40 -8.43
C ASN A 129 -4.91 -1.22 -7.35
N LEU A 130 -5.41 -1.21 -6.10
CA LEU A 130 -4.82 -2.03 -5.04
C LEU A 130 -4.89 -3.53 -5.36
N LEU A 131 -5.94 -3.98 -6.05
CA LEU A 131 -6.02 -5.35 -6.53
C LEU A 131 -4.91 -5.67 -7.54
N MET A 132 -4.53 -4.71 -8.40
CA MET A 132 -3.39 -4.87 -9.31
C MET A 132 -2.07 -4.95 -8.54
N ILE A 133 -1.88 -4.12 -7.51
CA ILE A 133 -0.72 -4.19 -6.59
C ILE A 133 -0.65 -5.58 -5.94
N ALA A 134 -1.76 -6.09 -5.42
CA ALA A 134 -1.81 -7.42 -4.81
C ALA A 134 -1.43 -8.52 -5.82
N GLN A 135 -1.87 -8.41 -7.07
CA GLN A 135 -1.49 -9.34 -8.13
C GLN A 135 0.00 -9.26 -8.46
N ASN A 136 0.57 -8.04 -8.54
CA ASN A 136 2.00 -7.86 -8.81
C ASN A 136 2.86 -8.46 -7.68
N ILE A 137 2.50 -8.24 -6.42
CA ILE A 137 3.18 -8.83 -5.26
C ILE A 137 3.09 -10.37 -5.32
N LYS A 138 1.90 -10.92 -5.59
CA LYS A 138 1.72 -12.37 -5.78
C LYS A 138 2.62 -12.92 -6.89
N ASN A 139 2.68 -12.24 -8.03
CA ASN A 139 3.53 -12.66 -9.15
C ASN A 139 5.02 -12.66 -8.75
N GLY A 140 5.47 -11.64 -8.00
CA GLY A 140 6.82 -11.59 -7.45
C GLY A 140 7.11 -12.74 -6.48
N PHE A 141 6.18 -13.09 -5.60
CA PHE A 141 6.30 -14.27 -4.75
C PHE A 141 6.38 -15.57 -5.58
N ASP A 142 5.56 -15.72 -6.63
CA ASP A 142 5.59 -16.88 -7.51
C ASP A 142 6.94 -17.05 -8.23
N GLU A 143 7.67 -15.96 -8.47
CA GLU A 143 9.02 -15.98 -9.05
C GLU A 143 10.06 -16.51 -8.05
N TYR A 144 10.04 -16.02 -6.82
CA TYR A 144 11.08 -16.33 -5.82
C TYR A 144 10.80 -17.57 -4.99
N ILE A 145 9.54 -17.90 -4.72
CA ILE A 145 9.15 -19.05 -3.93
C ILE A 145 9.07 -20.30 -4.82
N THR A 146 9.76 -21.35 -4.44
CA THR A 146 9.74 -22.63 -5.17
C THR A 146 8.90 -23.70 -4.50
N ASN A 147 8.59 -23.54 -3.21
CA ASN A 147 7.78 -24.47 -2.42
C ASN A 147 6.32 -24.41 -2.88
N HIS A 148 5.80 -25.53 -3.36
CA HIS A 148 4.42 -25.62 -3.88
C HIS A 148 3.37 -25.34 -2.82
N TYR A 149 3.57 -25.79 -1.58
CA TYR A 149 2.64 -25.54 -0.48
C TYR A 149 2.50 -24.05 -0.17
N LEU A 150 3.62 -23.32 -0.12
CA LEU A 150 3.61 -21.88 0.10
C LEU A 150 2.93 -21.14 -1.07
N LYS A 151 3.20 -21.52 -2.31
CA LYS A 151 2.51 -20.95 -3.48
C LYS A 151 1.00 -21.14 -3.44
N GLU A 152 0.57 -22.33 -3.01
CA GLU A 152 -0.85 -22.63 -2.88
C GLU A 152 -1.50 -21.77 -1.77
N SER A 153 -0.84 -21.65 -0.60
CA SER A 153 -1.30 -20.79 0.50
C SER A 153 -1.41 -19.33 0.06
N ILE A 154 -0.38 -18.78 -0.58
CA ILE A 154 -0.40 -17.41 -1.12
C ILE A 154 -1.54 -17.23 -2.12
N SER A 155 -1.77 -18.22 -3.00
CA SER A 155 -2.87 -18.15 -3.97
C SER A 155 -4.24 -18.13 -3.30
N GLN A 156 -4.46 -18.93 -2.26
CA GLN A 156 -5.70 -18.92 -1.48
C GLN A 156 -5.91 -17.60 -0.75
N ASN A 157 -4.86 -17.08 -0.12
CA ASN A 157 -4.88 -15.78 0.56
C ASN A 157 -5.16 -14.63 -0.42
N HIS A 158 -4.55 -14.68 -1.61
CA HIS A 158 -4.79 -13.70 -2.66
C HIS A 158 -6.25 -13.71 -3.14
N GLU A 159 -6.86 -14.88 -3.39
CA GLU A 159 -8.26 -14.95 -3.78
C GLU A 159 -9.20 -14.43 -2.68
N ALA A 160 -8.87 -14.66 -1.40
CA ALA A 160 -9.63 -14.09 -0.28
C ALA A 160 -9.52 -12.55 -0.25
N LEU A 161 -8.31 -12.01 -0.36
CA LEU A 161 -8.07 -10.56 -0.42
C LEU A 161 -8.76 -9.92 -1.63
N LYS A 162 -8.67 -10.54 -2.80
CA LYS A 162 -9.34 -10.10 -4.03
C LYS A 162 -10.85 -9.96 -3.85
N LEU A 163 -11.49 -10.89 -3.15
CA LEU A 163 -12.92 -10.80 -2.87
C LEU A 163 -13.23 -9.58 -1.98
N GLU A 164 -12.43 -9.34 -0.94
CA GLU A 164 -12.61 -8.19 -0.05
C GLU A 164 -12.43 -6.86 -0.78
N LEU A 165 -11.37 -6.72 -1.61
CA LEU A 165 -11.12 -5.51 -2.41
C LEU A 165 -12.19 -5.29 -3.48
N SER A 166 -12.66 -6.36 -4.12
CA SER A 166 -13.78 -6.28 -5.09
C SER A 166 -15.07 -5.82 -4.41
N ASN A 167 -15.31 -6.23 -3.17
CA ASN A 167 -16.46 -5.75 -2.39
C ASN A 167 -16.33 -4.26 -2.04
N LEU A 168 -15.13 -3.77 -1.73
CA LEU A 168 -14.91 -2.33 -1.52
C LEU A 168 -15.19 -1.53 -2.81
N ASP A 169 -14.68 -1.97 -3.94
CA ASP A 169 -14.92 -1.32 -5.25
C ASP A 169 -16.42 -1.29 -5.59
N ALA A 170 -17.12 -2.40 -5.36
CA ALA A 170 -18.55 -2.50 -5.52
C ALA A 170 -19.32 -1.55 -4.57
N ASN A 171 -18.85 -1.38 -3.33
CA ASN A 171 -19.47 -0.47 -2.36
C ASN A 171 -19.35 0.99 -2.80
N VAL A 172 -18.17 1.44 -3.28
CA VAL A 172 -18.01 2.79 -3.85
C VAL A 172 -18.94 2.99 -5.04
N SER A 173 -19.00 2.00 -5.95
CA SER A 173 -19.91 2.01 -7.10
C SER A 173 -21.38 2.11 -6.68
N LEU A 174 -21.77 1.39 -5.62
CA LEU A 174 -23.12 1.41 -5.09
C LEU A 174 -23.45 2.77 -4.46
N VAL A 175 -22.54 3.36 -3.69
CA VAL A 175 -22.69 4.71 -3.14
C VAL A 175 -22.87 5.70 -4.27
N ALA A 176 -22.03 5.65 -5.29
CA ALA A 176 -22.14 6.52 -6.45
C ALA A 176 -23.47 6.31 -7.20
N SER A 177 -23.94 5.08 -7.38
CA SER A 177 -25.19 4.79 -8.11
C SER A 177 -26.43 5.30 -7.38
N ASN A 178 -26.44 5.25 -6.05
CA ASN A 178 -27.55 5.66 -5.20
C ASN A 178 -27.46 7.12 -4.73
N SER A 179 -26.39 7.84 -5.06
CA SER A 179 -26.21 9.22 -4.64
C SER A 179 -27.26 10.15 -5.27
N ALA A 180 -27.90 10.97 -4.45
CA ALA A 180 -28.80 12.04 -4.88
C ALA A 180 -28.01 13.18 -5.53
N ASN A 181 -26.80 13.45 -5.02
CA ASN A 181 -25.87 14.45 -5.51
C ASN A 181 -24.60 13.78 -6.04
N LYS A 182 -24.22 14.09 -7.27
CA LYS A 182 -22.98 13.60 -7.90
C LYS A 182 -21.80 14.54 -7.75
N ASN A 183 -22.04 15.78 -7.32
CA ASN A 183 -20.98 16.76 -7.16
C ASN A 183 -20.29 16.55 -5.83
N ILE A 184 -18.99 16.42 -5.86
CA ILE A 184 -18.12 16.37 -4.68
C ILE A 184 -17.00 17.40 -4.82
N ILE A 185 -16.76 18.15 -3.78
CA ILE A 185 -15.69 19.15 -3.73
C ILE A 185 -14.53 18.55 -2.92
N VAL A 186 -13.34 18.61 -3.45
CA VAL A 186 -12.14 18.04 -2.83
C VAL A 186 -11.02 19.08 -2.75
N SER A 187 -10.17 18.98 -1.74
CA SER A 187 -9.06 19.91 -1.54
C SER A 187 -7.84 19.58 -2.37
N ASP A 188 -7.79 18.38 -2.98
CA ASP A 188 -6.60 17.81 -3.57
C ASP A 188 -6.94 16.85 -4.70
N ASP A 189 -6.07 16.80 -5.70
CA ASP A 189 -6.25 15.97 -6.92
C ASP A 189 -6.19 14.46 -6.62
N LEU A 190 -5.71 14.04 -5.45
CA LEU A 190 -5.68 12.63 -5.06
C LEU A 190 -7.07 11.95 -5.11
N PHE A 191 -8.15 12.73 -5.00
CA PHE A 191 -9.54 12.24 -5.04
C PHE A 191 -10.13 12.14 -6.45
N LEU A 192 -9.44 12.63 -7.48
CA LEU A 192 -9.96 12.66 -8.86
C LEU A 192 -10.27 11.25 -9.40
N PHE A 193 -9.66 10.18 -8.81
CA PHE A 193 -10.03 8.80 -9.14
C PHE A 193 -11.50 8.47 -8.88
N LEU A 194 -12.20 9.22 -8.02
CA LEU A 194 -13.64 9.04 -7.74
C LEU A 194 -14.51 9.34 -8.98
N SER A 195 -14.00 10.10 -9.94
CA SER A 195 -14.69 10.33 -11.22
C SER A 195 -14.96 9.05 -12.01
N LYS A 196 -14.13 8.00 -11.84
CA LYS A 196 -14.32 6.66 -12.38
C LYS A 196 -15.67 6.06 -11.99
N TYR A 197 -16.18 6.39 -10.81
CA TYR A 197 -17.45 5.89 -10.27
C TYR A 197 -18.65 6.75 -10.69
N GLY A 198 -18.41 7.81 -11.48
CA GLY A 198 -19.45 8.70 -11.99
C GLY A 198 -19.74 9.91 -11.10
N PHE A 199 -18.87 10.23 -10.15
CA PHE A 199 -18.90 11.51 -9.46
C PHE A 199 -18.34 12.63 -10.35
N ASN A 200 -18.93 13.82 -10.22
CA ASN A 200 -18.38 15.06 -10.73
C ASN A 200 -17.47 15.66 -9.65
N VAL A 201 -16.17 15.42 -9.77
CA VAL A 201 -15.19 15.84 -8.77
C VAL A 201 -14.70 17.24 -9.12
N ILE A 202 -14.88 18.16 -8.18
CA ILE A 202 -14.40 19.54 -8.29
C ILE A 202 -13.19 19.67 -7.35
N SER A 203 -12.00 19.66 -7.96
CA SER A 203 -10.76 19.78 -7.21
C SER A 203 -10.38 21.25 -6.98
N LEU A 204 -9.98 21.54 -5.74
CA LEU A 204 -9.43 22.82 -5.28
C LEU A 204 -7.94 22.70 -4.98
N ASP A 205 -7.26 21.76 -5.61
CA ASP A 205 -5.82 21.61 -5.51
C ASP A 205 -5.10 22.89 -5.90
N SER A 206 -4.06 23.29 -5.14
CA SER A 206 -3.38 24.59 -5.33
C SER A 206 -2.71 24.75 -6.68
N ASP A 207 -2.28 23.65 -7.30
CA ASP A 207 -1.51 23.66 -8.55
C ASP A 207 -2.42 23.60 -9.80
N THR A 208 -3.63 23.02 -9.65
CA THR A 208 -4.51 22.73 -10.78
C THR A 208 -5.81 23.51 -10.77
N ALA A 209 -6.25 24.04 -9.61
CA ALA A 209 -7.52 24.77 -9.50
C ALA A 209 -7.51 26.08 -10.31
N THR A 210 -8.55 26.26 -11.11
CA THR A 210 -8.77 27.48 -11.91
C THR A 210 -9.80 28.40 -11.22
N GLU A 211 -9.84 29.69 -11.59
CA GLU A 211 -10.89 30.60 -11.11
C GLU A 211 -12.30 30.06 -11.40
N LYS A 212 -12.47 29.36 -12.52
CA LYS A 212 -13.72 28.73 -12.89
C LYS A 212 -14.07 27.61 -11.92
N THR A 213 -13.13 26.75 -11.57
CA THR A 213 -13.29 25.64 -10.64
C THR A 213 -13.63 26.16 -9.23
N ILE A 214 -12.91 27.19 -8.77
CA ILE A 214 -13.16 27.85 -7.49
C ILE A 214 -14.57 28.47 -7.43
N SER A 215 -14.98 29.19 -8.49
CA SER A 215 -16.33 29.76 -8.59
C SER A 215 -17.40 28.68 -8.59
N GLN A 216 -17.18 27.56 -9.29
CA GLN A 216 -18.08 26.42 -9.30
C GLN A 216 -18.26 25.82 -7.92
N ALA A 217 -17.17 25.60 -7.18
CA ALA A 217 -17.19 25.08 -5.82
C ALA A 217 -17.98 26.01 -4.88
N LYS A 218 -17.72 27.33 -4.91
CA LYS A 218 -18.47 28.32 -4.12
C LYS A 218 -19.97 28.28 -4.43
N ASN A 219 -20.35 28.24 -5.70
CA ASN A 219 -21.76 28.19 -6.10
C ASN A 219 -22.46 26.92 -5.59
N LEU A 220 -21.79 25.76 -5.60
CA LEU A 220 -22.33 24.51 -5.06
C LEU A 220 -22.54 24.60 -3.54
N ILE A 221 -21.62 25.24 -2.82
CA ILE A 221 -21.69 25.43 -1.36
C ILE A 221 -22.84 26.41 -1.03
N GLU A 222 -22.90 27.58 -1.67
CA GLU A 222 -23.91 28.60 -1.45
C GLU A 222 -25.31 28.11 -1.75
N SER A 223 -25.48 27.31 -2.82
CA SER A 223 -26.75 26.69 -3.18
C SER A 223 -27.07 25.44 -2.35
N LYS A 224 -26.22 25.05 -1.41
CA LYS A 224 -26.35 23.83 -0.57
C LYS A 224 -26.44 22.53 -1.37
N GLN A 225 -25.91 22.53 -2.60
CA GLN A 225 -25.75 21.31 -3.38
C GLN A 225 -24.52 20.51 -2.93
N SER A 226 -23.59 21.13 -2.24
CA SER A 226 -22.50 20.46 -1.52
C SER A 226 -22.34 21.14 -0.15
N THR A 227 -22.26 20.34 0.90
CA THR A 227 -22.16 20.82 2.29
C THR A 227 -20.80 20.59 2.90
N THR A 228 -19.91 19.90 2.15
CA THR A 228 -18.62 19.43 2.63
C THR A 228 -17.54 19.58 1.55
N ILE A 229 -16.33 19.91 1.97
CA ILE A 229 -15.11 19.72 1.17
C ILE A 229 -14.36 18.53 1.78
N PHE A 230 -13.97 17.56 0.94
CA PHE A 230 -13.15 16.43 1.36
C PHE A 230 -11.67 16.79 1.30
N ALA A 231 -10.94 16.43 2.35
CA ALA A 231 -9.50 16.70 2.46
C ALA A 231 -8.76 15.47 2.99
N PRO A 232 -7.45 15.31 2.68
CA PRO A 232 -6.62 14.28 3.27
C PRO A 232 -6.46 14.49 4.78
N THR A 233 -6.46 13.39 5.55
CA THR A 233 -6.10 13.44 6.97
C THR A 233 -4.62 13.75 7.12
N ASN A 234 -4.27 14.56 8.12
CA ASN A 234 -2.89 14.94 8.48
C ASN A 234 -2.17 15.84 7.46
N GLU A 235 -2.88 16.41 6.50
CA GLU A 235 -2.36 17.46 5.63
C GLU A 235 -3.01 18.80 5.96
N GLU A 236 -2.25 19.89 5.82
CA GLU A 236 -2.78 21.25 5.98
C GLU A 236 -3.66 21.61 4.78
N LEU A 237 -4.71 22.37 5.05
CA LEU A 237 -5.56 22.89 3.97
C LEU A 237 -4.78 23.94 3.18
N ASN A 238 -4.81 23.84 1.86
CA ASN A 238 -4.23 24.89 1.00
C ASN A 238 -5.00 26.21 1.12
N ASP A 239 -4.37 27.32 0.71
CA ASP A 239 -4.91 28.67 0.85
C ASP A 239 -6.29 28.86 0.19
N ILE A 240 -6.54 28.19 -0.93
CA ILE A 240 -7.82 28.26 -1.66
C ILE A 240 -8.94 27.68 -0.78
N VAL A 241 -8.72 26.49 -0.24
CA VAL A 241 -9.69 25.80 0.61
C VAL A 241 -9.87 26.57 1.91
N ALA A 242 -8.79 27.04 2.55
CA ALA A 242 -8.84 27.83 3.77
C ALA A 242 -9.69 29.09 3.60
N SER A 243 -9.49 29.81 2.48
CA SER A 243 -10.27 31.00 2.13
C SER A 243 -11.77 30.70 1.95
N ILE A 244 -12.11 29.61 1.24
CA ILE A 244 -13.51 29.20 1.04
C ILE A 244 -14.15 28.82 2.36
N VAL A 245 -13.45 28.10 3.24
CA VAL A 245 -13.95 27.72 4.58
C VAL A 245 -14.18 28.96 5.43
N GLU A 246 -13.28 29.94 5.40
CA GLU A 246 -13.44 31.20 6.16
C GLU A 246 -14.68 31.99 5.68
N GLU A 247 -14.91 32.04 4.36
CA GLU A 247 -16.00 32.79 3.74
C GLU A 247 -17.35 32.12 3.93
N THR A 248 -17.44 30.83 3.69
CA THR A 248 -18.70 30.08 3.57
C THR A 248 -19.09 29.29 4.84
N LYS A 249 -18.11 29.02 5.71
CA LYS A 249 -18.24 28.10 6.86
C LYS A 249 -18.59 26.67 6.48
N VAL A 250 -18.24 26.25 5.25
CA VAL A 250 -18.45 24.86 4.78
C VAL A 250 -17.67 23.88 5.67
N LYS A 251 -18.23 22.69 5.88
CA LYS A 251 -17.60 21.63 6.68
C LYS A 251 -16.40 21.04 5.90
N ILE A 252 -15.35 20.65 6.61
CA ILE A 252 -14.31 19.77 6.10
C ILE A 252 -14.56 18.36 6.61
N SER A 253 -14.52 17.39 5.73
CA SER A 253 -14.51 15.97 6.06
C SER A 253 -13.20 15.34 5.62
N TYR A 254 -12.54 14.66 6.56
CA TYR A 254 -11.20 14.13 6.33
C TYR A 254 -11.24 12.66 5.94
N PHE A 255 -10.57 12.32 4.84
CA PHE A 255 -10.31 10.96 4.40
C PHE A 255 -8.94 10.50 4.87
N HIS A 256 -8.85 9.31 5.39
CA HIS A 256 -7.58 8.69 5.68
C HIS A 256 -6.88 8.29 4.38
N THR A 257 -5.66 8.78 4.16
CA THR A 257 -4.90 8.53 2.93
C THR A 257 -4.32 7.13 2.82
N LEU A 258 -4.22 6.41 3.95
CA LEU A 258 -3.63 5.07 4.04
C LEU A 258 -2.14 4.97 3.67
N SER A 259 -1.46 6.08 3.35
CA SER A 259 -0.02 6.06 3.05
C SER A 259 0.80 5.48 4.20
N ASN A 260 0.32 5.67 5.42
CA ASN A 260 0.86 5.05 6.64
C ASN A 260 -0.28 4.82 7.65
N ILE A 261 0.00 4.09 8.72
CA ILE A 261 -0.89 3.82 9.84
C ILE A 261 -0.20 4.21 11.14
N THR A 262 -0.95 4.70 12.12
CA THR A 262 -0.41 5.04 13.44
C THR A 262 -0.34 3.81 14.34
N SER A 263 0.57 3.83 15.32
CA SER A 263 0.64 2.78 16.36
C SER A 263 -0.68 2.65 17.13
N GLN A 264 -1.45 3.74 17.30
CA GLN A 264 -2.77 3.69 17.94
C GLN A 264 -3.77 2.94 17.08
N GLU A 265 -3.75 3.14 15.77
CA GLU A 265 -4.64 2.43 14.84
C GLU A 265 -4.32 0.95 14.79
N ARG A 266 -3.03 0.57 14.74
CA ARG A 266 -2.60 -0.84 14.86
C ARG A 266 -3.08 -1.47 16.17
N ASN A 267 -2.91 -0.80 17.28
CA ASN A 267 -3.36 -1.28 18.60
C ASN A 267 -4.88 -1.46 18.65
N ASN A 268 -5.64 -0.61 17.94
CA ASN A 268 -7.09 -0.68 17.80
C ASN A 268 -7.53 -1.69 16.72
N LYS A 269 -6.58 -2.42 16.11
CA LYS A 269 -6.83 -3.40 15.04
C LYS A 269 -7.54 -2.79 13.82
N ARG A 270 -7.31 -1.48 13.57
CA ARG A 270 -7.73 -0.88 12.32
C ARG A 270 -6.80 -1.37 11.21
N ASP A 271 -7.38 -1.74 10.10
CA ASP A 271 -6.67 -2.23 8.92
C ASP A 271 -7.14 -1.48 7.66
N TYR A 272 -6.51 -1.78 6.54
CA TYR A 272 -6.86 -1.16 5.25
C TYR A 272 -8.36 -1.27 4.95
N ILE A 273 -8.96 -2.44 5.14
CA ILE A 273 -10.38 -2.69 4.83
C ILE A 273 -11.30 -1.86 5.73
N SER A 274 -11.02 -1.80 7.03
CA SER A 274 -11.83 -1.05 7.99
C SER A 274 -11.74 0.45 7.74
N ILE A 275 -10.54 0.98 7.47
CA ILE A 275 -10.31 2.40 7.18
C ILE A 275 -10.98 2.79 5.85
N MET A 276 -10.87 1.96 4.81
CA MET A 276 -11.56 2.23 3.54
C MET A 276 -13.08 2.22 3.67
N LYS A 277 -13.64 1.35 4.53
CA LYS A 277 -15.08 1.40 4.84
C LYS A 277 -15.48 2.69 5.53
N GLU A 278 -14.66 3.19 6.46
CA GLU A 278 -14.90 4.50 7.10
C GLU A 278 -14.87 5.63 6.06
N ASN A 279 -13.87 5.64 5.15
CA ASN A 279 -13.81 6.61 4.05
C ASN A 279 -15.07 6.56 3.17
N ILE A 280 -15.58 5.36 2.86
CA ILE A 280 -16.80 5.18 2.07
C ILE A 280 -18.03 5.71 2.83
N GLU A 281 -18.16 5.49 4.14
CA GLU A 281 -19.26 6.04 4.92
C GLU A 281 -19.20 7.58 5.00
N ILE A 282 -18.01 8.18 5.13
CA ILE A 282 -17.83 9.65 5.07
C ILE A 282 -18.31 10.20 3.72
N LEU A 283 -17.97 9.53 2.60
CA LEU A 283 -18.44 9.92 1.27
C LEU A 283 -19.96 9.83 1.17
N LYS A 284 -20.53 8.74 1.66
CA LYS A 284 -21.96 8.45 1.64
C LYS A 284 -22.79 9.48 2.43
N GLU A 285 -22.29 9.94 3.58
CA GLU A 285 -22.94 10.98 4.37
C GLU A 285 -23.18 12.27 3.58
N GLU A 286 -22.27 12.67 2.68
CA GLU A 286 -22.42 13.86 1.86
C GLU A 286 -23.36 13.62 0.67
N VAL A 287 -23.17 12.50 -0.05
CA VAL A 287 -23.79 12.32 -1.37
C VAL A 287 -25.22 11.74 -1.31
N TYR A 288 -25.69 11.30 -0.14
CA TYR A 288 -27.07 10.82 0.07
C TYR A 288 -28.01 11.90 0.61
N ASN A 289 -27.48 13.05 1.03
CA ASN A 289 -28.25 14.22 1.49
C ASN A 289 -28.50 15.21 0.30
#